data_8baff8c651dc34eddd89105120decba2
#
_entry.id   8baff8c651dc34eddd89105120decba2
#
_cell.length_a   1.000
_cell.length_b   1.000
_cell.length_c   1.000
_cell.angle_alpha   90.00
_cell.angle_beta   90.00
_cell.angle_gamma   90.00
#
_symmetry.space_group_name_H-M   'P 1'
#
loop_
_entity.id
_entity.type
_entity.pdbx_description
1 polymer ?
#
loop_
_entity_poly.entity_id
_entity_poly.type
_entity_poly.pdbx_seq_one_letter_code
_entity_poly.pdbx_strand_id
1 'polypeptide(L)'
;IYDSTAFGKINLSEAPERKIIYIRNHEIGYVSQFLSVMPRTTAKEHVMQALLEIGENKLDSEKRAEEMLCYFRLPENLWDIYPNTFSGGERLRLNLAHTMVKKPRLMLLDEPTASLDNESKIPVKEMLMKLKKEGTSMIGIFHDLEFMDGLCDKVYNISEGAFA
;
A
#
# COMPACT_ATOMS: atom_id res chain seq x y z
N ILE A 1 5.15 -19.65 6.17
CA ILE A 1 5.97 -19.12 7.28
C ILE A 1 6.35 -17.70 6.96
N TYR A 2 6.13 -16.77 7.89
CA TYR A 2 6.50 -15.36 7.80
C TYR A 2 7.66 -15.06 8.76
N ASP A 3 8.64 -14.27 8.33
CA ASP A 3 9.76 -13.85 9.17
C ASP A 3 9.48 -12.43 9.72
N SER A 4 8.88 -12.41 10.91
CA SER A 4 8.49 -11.17 11.61
C SER A 4 9.69 -10.55 12.31
N THR A 5 9.79 -9.23 12.29
CA THR A 5 10.80 -8.50 13.07
C THR A 5 10.60 -8.63 14.57
N ALA A 6 9.33 -8.72 15.01
CA ALA A 6 8.99 -8.80 16.42
C ALA A 6 8.99 -10.24 16.99
N PHE A 7 8.72 -11.24 16.14
CA PHE A 7 8.45 -12.62 16.60
C PHE A 7 9.33 -13.68 15.93
N GLY A 8 10.23 -13.31 14.99
CA GLY A 8 11.00 -14.25 14.19
C GLY A 8 10.13 -15.07 13.26
N LYS A 9 10.58 -16.27 12.89
CA LYS A 9 9.85 -17.17 11.99
C LYS A 9 8.56 -17.66 12.64
N ILE A 10 7.43 -17.31 12.05
CA ILE A 10 6.09 -17.64 12.56
C ILE A 10 5.22 -18.27 11.47
N ASN A 11 4.47 -19.31 11.83
CA ASN A 11 3.43 -19.85 10.97
C ASN A 11 2.14 -19.04 11.17
N LEU A 12 1.77 -18.20 10.19
CA LEU A 12 0.61 -17.32 10.30
C LEU A 12 -0.72 -18.06 10.42
N SER A 13 -0.82 -19.30 9.88
CA SER A 13 -2.06 -20.10 9.97
C SER A 13 -2.31 -20.68 11.36
N GLU A 14 -1.29 -20.75 12.20
CA GLU A 14 -1.34 -21.33 13.55
C GLU A 14 -1.06 -20.28 14.64
N ALA A 15 -0.70 -19.07 14.23
CA ALA A 15 -0.30 -18.01 15.16
C ALA A 15 -1.51 -17.51 15.97
N PRO A 16 -1.30 -17.18 17.25
CA PRO A 16 -2.31 -16.51 18.05
C PRO A 16 -2.77 -15.20 17.40
N GLU A 17 -4.08 -14.92 17.46
CA GLU A 17 -4.71 -13.76 16.82
C GLU A 17 -4.00 -12.44 17.17
N ARG A 18 -3.58 -12.27 18.41
CA ARG A 18 -2.83 -11.08 18.87
C ARG A 18 -1.54 -10.83 18.09
N LYS A 19 -0.82 -11.90 17.71
CA LYS A 19 0.41 -11.78 16.91
C LYS A 19 0.08 -11.45 15.47
N ILE A 20 -0.99 -12.03 14.92
CA ILE A 20 -1.47 -11.75 13.56
C ILE A 20 -1.89 -10.28 13.44
N ILE A 21 -2.64 -9.75 14.41
CA ILE A 21 -3.05 -8.35 14.45
C ILE A 21 -1.82 -7.43 14.48
N TYR A 22 -0.84 -7.74 15.33
CA TYR A 22 0.41 -6.97 15.38
C TYR A 22 1.12 -6.94 14.02
N ILE A 23 1.35 -8.10 13.41
CA ILE A 23 2.04 -8.23 12.12
C ILE A 23 1.29 -7.45 11.02
N ARG A 24 -0.04 -7.58 10.97
CA ARG A 24 -0.87 -6.84 10.00
C ARG A 24 -0.76 -5.32 10.18
N ASN A 25 -0.70 -4.84 11.41
CA ASN A 25 -0.68 -3.40 11.68
C ASN A 25 0.71 -2.78 11.46
N HIS A 26 1.80 -3.53 11.69
CA HIS A 26 3.15 -2.98 11.72
C HIS A 26 4.05 -3.45 10.58
N GLU A 27 3.81 -4.63 10.01
CA GLU A 27 4.76 -5.25 9.09
C GLU A 27 4.19 -5.53 7.69
N ILE A 28 2.87 -5.66 7.55
CA ILE A 28 2.21 -5.95 6.27
C ILE A 28 1.34 -4.76 5.87
N GLY A 29 1.57 -4.28 4.64
CA GLY A 29 0.70 -3.32 4.00
C GLY A 29 -0.26 -4.02 3.03
N TYR A 30 -1.50 -3.54 2.96
CA TYR A 30 -2.48 -4.04 1.99
C TYR A 30 -3.08 -2.88 1.19
N VAL A 31 -2.97 -2.98 -0.11
CA VAL A 31 -3.53 -2.04 -1.08
C VAL A 31 -4.59 -2.77 -1.87
N SER A 32 -5.86 -2.47 -1.59
CA SER A 32 -7.00 -3.01 -2.33
C SER A 32 -7.37 -2.13 -3.51
N GLN A 33 -8.11 -2.69 -4.44
CA GLN A 33 -8.72 -1.97 -5.57
C GLN A 33 -9.58 -0.79 -5.09
N PHE A 34 -10.24 -0.92 -3.93
CA PHE A 34 -11.11 0.09 -3.38
C PHE A 34 -10.49 0.73 -2.13
N LEU A 35 -10.31 2.05 -2.19
CA LEU A 35 -9.90 2.83 -1.02
C LEU A 35 -11.05 2.84 0.00
N SER A 36 -10.81 2.27 1.17
CA SER A 36 -11.71 2.39 2.32
C SER A 36 -11.26 3.55 3.20
N VAL A 37 -12.03 4.61 3.25
CA VAL A 37 -11.76 5.80 4.07
C VAL A 37 -12.90 5.98 5.06
N MET A 38 -12.58 6.37 6.28
CA MET A 38 -13.61 6.73 7.25
C MET A 38 -14.43 7.94 6.77
N PRO A 39 -15.74 7.98 7.03
CA PRO A 39 -16.56 9.15 6.71
C PRO A 39 -15.98 10.41 7.37
N ARG A 40 -16.01 11.52 6.61
CA ARG A 40 -15.54 12.84 7.09
C ARG A 40 -14.05 12.89 7.48
N THR A 41 -13.22 12.07 6.83
CA THR A 41 -11.76 12.06 7.01
C THR A 41 -11.12 12.63 5.75
N THR A 42 -10.28 13.64 5.89
CA THR A 42 -9.51 14.22 4.78
C THR A 42 -8.38 13.28 4.32
N ALA A 43 -7.79 13.54 3.16
CA ALA A 43 -6.69 12.72 2.66
C ALA A 43 -5.49 12.72 3.64
N LYS A 44 -5.14 13.87 4.18
CA LYS A 44 -4.05 14.00 5.17
C LYS A 44 -4.38 13.25 6.46
N GLU A 45 -5.58 13.46 7.02
CA GLU A 45 -6.02 12.75 8.23
C GLU A 45 -6.04 11.23 8.04
N HIS A 46 -6.41 10.75 6.85
CA HIS A 46 -6.41 9.33 6.53
C HIS A 46 -5.01 8.71 6.62
N VAL A 47 -3.98 9.40 6.11
CA VAL A 47 -2.59 8.93 6.23
C VAL A 47 -2.07 9.06 7.66
N MET A 48 -2.40 10.15 8.36
CA MET A 48 -2.03 10.34 9.76
C MET A 48 -2.58 9.24 10.67
N GLN A 49 -3.83 8.82 10.42
CA GLN A 49 -4.48 7.81 11.23
C GLN A 49 -3.72 6.49 11.26
N ALA A 50 -3.11 6.08 10.13
CA ALA A 50 -2.29 4.88 10.08
C ALA A 50 -1.11 4.92 11.08
N LEU A 51 -0.56 6.08 11.34
CA LEU A 51 0.53 6.29 12.31
C LEU A 51 0.02 6.36 13.75
N LEU A 52 -1.10 7.06 13.96
CA LEU A 52 -1.74 7.14 15.27
C LEU A 52 -2.16 5.75 15.79
N GLU A 53 -2.63 4.86 14.91
CA GLU A 53 -3.00 3.49 15.24
C GLU A 53 -1.83 2.64 15.75
N ILE A 54 -0.60 2.96 15.34
CA ILE A 54 0.62 2.28 15.82
C ILE A 54 1.28 3.02 16.99
N GLY A 55 0.63 4.07 17.52
CA GLY A 55 1.04 4.77 18.74
C GLY A 55 1.97 5.96 18.49
N GLU A 56 2.12 6.46 17.26
CA GLU A 56 2.87 7.71 17.02
C GLU A 56 2.12 8.94 17.57
N ASN A 57 2.87 9.97 17.95
CA ASN A 57 2.25 11.22 18.37
C ASN A 57 1.71 12.02 17.16
N LYS A 58 0.78 12.94 17.43
CA LYS A 58 0.06 13.67 16.39
C LYS A 58 0.98 14.54 15.51
N LEU A 59 1.96 15.23 16.11
CA LEU A 59 2.83 16.15 15.39
C LEU A 59 3.73 15.41 14.38
N ASP A 60 4.35 14.31 14.81
CA ASP A 60 5.18 13.48 13.95
C ASP A 60 4.34 12.78 12.87
N SER A 61 3.11 12.35 13.22
CA SER A 61 2.17 11.76 12.26
C SER A 61 1.78 12.74 11.17
N GLU A 62 1.54 14.00 11.50
CA GLU A 62 1.20 15.05 10.52
C GLU A 62 2.35 15.28 9.54
N LYS A 63 3.55 15.52 10.07
CA LYS A 63 4.75 15.72 9.24
C LYS A 63 5.02 14.54 8.30
N ARG A 64 4.98 13.32 8.83
CA ARG A 64 5.20 12.11 8.02
C ARG A 64 4.10 11.88 6.99
N ALA A 65 2.86 12.22 7.31
CA ALA A 65 1.76 12.14 6.36
C ALA A 65 1.97 13.10 5.18
N GLU A 66 2.36 14.34 5.44
CA GLU A 66 2.66 15.34 4.40
C GLU A 66 3.85 14.90 3.53
N GLU A 67 4.94 14.42 4.14
CA GLU A 67 6.09 13.86 3.41
C GLU A 67 5.66 12.71 2.49
N MET A 68 4.76 11.85 2.96
CA MET A 68 4.29 10.70 2.19
C MET A 68 3.32 11.10 1.07
N LEU A 69 2.44 12.06 1.31
CA LEU A 69 1.56 12.61 0.27
C LEU A 69 2.35 13.29 -0.85
N CYS A 70 3.40 14.05 -0.51
CA CYS A 70 4.36 14.59 -1.47
C CYS A 70 5.08 13.49 -2.24
N TYR A 71 5.58 12.46 -1.55
CA TYR A 71 6.29 11.34 -2.17
C TYR A 71 5.44 10.64 -3.23
N PHE A 72 4.15 10.42 -2.93
CA PHE A 72 3.18 9.84 -3.85
C PHE A 72 2.55 10.85 -4.82
N ARG A 73 3.08 12.08 -4.88
CA ARG A 73 2.64 13.14 -5.82
C ARG A 73 1.14 13.41 -5.75
N LEU A 74 0.54 13.36 -4.56
CA LEU A 74 -0.82 13.82 -4.36
C LEU A 74 -0.80 15.36 -4.28
N PRO A 75 -1.56 16.09 -5.13
CA PRO A 75 -1.59 17.54 -5.11
C PRO A 75 -1.96 18.11 -3.74
N GLU A 76 -1.26 19.15 -3.28
CA GLU A 76 -1.46 19.75 -1.95
C GLU A 76 -2.89 20.26 -1.73
N ASN A 77 -3.52 20.78 -2.77
CA ASN A 77 -4.91 21.25 -2.71
C ASN A 77 -5.92 20.11 -2.44
N LEU A 78 -5.50 18.84 -2.50
CA LEU A 78 -6.34 17.68 -2.18
C LEU A 78 -6.14 17.17 -0.75
N TRP A 79 -5.12 17.63 -0.02
CA TRP A 79 -4.79 17.08 1.28
C TRP A 79 -5.90 17.27 2.33
N ASP A 80 -6.56 18.40 2.30
CA ASP A 80 -7.66 18.72 3.20
C ASP A 80 -9.05 18.45 2.59
N ILE A 81 -9.10 17.70 1.47
CA ILE A 81 -10.32 17.30 0.79
C ILE A 81 -10.67 15.84 1.13
N TYR A 82 -11.97 15.55 1.14
CA TYR A 82 -12.46 14.19 1.34
C TYR A 82 -12.23 13.34 0.08
N PRO A 83 -11.63 12.13 0.19
CA PRO A 83 -11.23 11.33 -0.98
C PRO A 83 -12.36 10.78 -1.85
N ASN A 84 -13.62 10.98 -1.48
CA ASN A 84 -14.78 10.53 -2.27
C ASN A 84 -14.87 11.19 -3.66
N THR A 85 -14.26 12.37 -3.83
CA THR A 85 -14.21 13.11 -5.10
C THR A 85 -12.96 12.81 -5.94
N PHE A 86 -12.04 12.01 -5.43
CA PHE A 86 -10.77 11.72 -6.08
C PHE A 86 -10.95 10.82 -7.30
N SER A 87 -10.12 11.04 -8.33
CA SER A 87 -9.94 10.14 -9.46
C SER A 87 -9.39 8.77 -8.99
N GLY A 88 -9.48 7.74 -9.84
CA GLY A 88 -8.91 6.43 -9.54
C GLY A 88 -7.41 6.48 -9.21
N GLY A 89 -6.64 7.27 -9.97
CA GLY A 89 -5.20 7.45 -9.72
C GLY A 89 -4.88 8.19 -8.42
N GLU A 90 -5.67 9.20 -8.05
CA GLU A 90 -5.51 9.92 -6.78
C GLU A 90 -5.86 9.03 -5.58
N ARG A 91 -6.92 8.22 -5.70
CA ARG A 91 -7.30 7.24 -4.66
C ARG A 91 -6.22 6.20 -4.46
N LEU A 92 -5.65 5.67 -5.55
CA LEU A 92 -4.57 4.70 -5.44
C LEU A 92 -3.32 5.30 -4.79
N ARG A 93 -2.92 6.53 -5.19
CA ARG A 93 -1.78 7.22 -4.56
C ARG A 93 -2.01 7.47 -3.08
N LEU A 94 -3.22 7.86 -2.70
CA LEU A 94 -3.60 8.01 -1.30
C LEU A 94 -3.53 6.67 -0.54
N ASN A 95 -4.02 5.58 -1.13
CA ASN A 95 -3.96 4.24 -0.55
C ASN A 95 -2.52 3.76 -0.35
N LEU A 96 -1.66 4.00 -1.34
CA LEU A 96 -0.22 3.73 -1.23
C LEU A 96 0.42 4.58 -0.13
N ALA A 97 0.11 5.88 -0.04
CA ALA A 97 0.61 6.77 1.01
C ALA A 97 0.21 6.27 2.41
N HIS A 98 -1.07 5.95 2.61
CA HIS A 98 -1.59 5.39 3.86
C HIS A 98 -0.90 4.07 4.25
N THR A 99 -0.67 3.20 3.27
CA THR A 99 -0.04 1.90 3.51
C THR A 99 1.44 2.06 3.81
N MET A 100 2.15 2.86 3.02
CA MET A 100 3.61 3.00 3.08
C MET A 100 4.11 3.89 4.22
N VAL A 101 3.27 4.77 4.77
CA VAL A 101 3.68 5.62 5.89
C VAL A 101 4.14 4.82 7.11
N LYS A 102 3.64 3.59 7.28
CA LYS A 102 4.08 2.63 8.31
C LYS A 102 5.37 1.88 7.97
N LYS A 103 5.89 2.03 6.75
CA LYS A 103 7.08 1.33 6.23
C LYS A 103 6.96 -0.20 6.32
N PRO A 104 5.92 -0.81 5.74
CA PRO A 104 5.72 -2.25 5.80
C PRO A 104 6.86 -2.98 5.11
N ARG A 105 7.23 -4.16 5.62
CA ARG A 105 8.22 -5.05 4.99
C ARG A 105 7.65 -5.78 3.78
N LEU A 106 6.36 -6.07 3.81
CA LEU A 106 5.63 -6.76 2.75
C LEU A 106 4.40 -5.95 2.36
N MET A 107 4.24 -5.71 1.07
CA MET A 107 3.01 -5.17 0.50
C MET A 107 2.23 -6.24 -0.24
N LEU A 108 0.93 -6.28 0.03
CA LEU A 108 -0.03 -7.06 -0.71
C LEU A 108 -0.81 -6.12 -1.62
N LEU A 109 -0.81 -6.38 -2.92
CA LEU A 109 -1.44 -5.55 -3.95
C LEU A 109 -2.58 -6.34 -4.60
N ASP A 110 -3.81 -5.88 -4.42
CA ASP A 110 -5.00 -6.54 -4.94
C ASP A 110 -5.57 -5.69 -6.08
N GLU A 111 -5.21 -6.06 -7.31
CA GLU A 111 -5.62 -5.37 -8.55
C GLU A 111 -5.50 -3.83 -8.49
N PRO A 112 -4.36 -3.28 -8.08
CA PRO A 112 -4.26 -1.86 -7.78
C PRO A 112 -4.52 -0.96 -9.00
N THR A 113 -4.44 -1.50 -10.22
CA THR A 113 -4.60 -0.77 -11.48
C THR A 113 -5.90 -1.02 -12.21
N ALA A 114 -6.82 -1.82 -11.66
CA ALA A 114 -8.05 -2.24 -12.34
C ALA A 114 -8.97 -1.06 -12.76
N SER A 115 -8.94 0.04 -12.02
CA SER A 115 -9.76 1.24 -12.27
C SER A 115 -9.00 2.39 -12.95
N LEU A 116 -7.78 2.13 -13.47
CA LEU A 116 -6.94 3.15 -14.08
C LEU A 116 -6.93 3.04 -15.60
N ASP A 117 -6.93 4.20 -16.27
CA ASP A 117 -6.58 4.31 -17.68
C ASP A 117 -5.07 4.09 -17.90
N ASN A 118 -4.67 3.90 -19.16
CA ASN A 118 -3.28 3.57 -19.48
C ASN A 118 -2.29 4.70 -19.11
N GLU A 119 -2.69 5.97 -19.21
CA GLU A 119 -1.85 7.10 -18.84
C GLU A 119 -1.63 7.15 -17.32
N SER A 120 -2.67 6.88 -16.54
CA SER A 120 -2.60 6.85 -15.07
C SER A 120 -1.81 5.65 -14.53
N LYS A 121 -1.68 4.55 -15.29
CA LYS A 121 -0.87 3.39 -14.91
C LYS A 121 0.64 3.67 -14.89
N ILE A 122 1.13 4.53 -15.80
CA ILE A 122 2.56 4.81 -15.94
C ILE A 122 3.18 5.33 -14.62
N PRO A 123 2.70 6.43 -14.03
CA PRO A 123 3.27 6.93 -12.78
C PRO A 123 3.13 5.95 -11.61
N VAL A 124 2.10 5.09 -11.62
CA VAL A 124 1.94 4.04 -10.61
C VAL A 124 3.01 2.97 -10.77
N LYS A 125 3.28 2.52 -12.00
CA LYS A 125 4.34 1.54 -12.28
C LYS A 125 5.70 2.05 -11.84
N GLU A 126 6.05 3.31 -12.19
CA GLU A 126 7.28 3.96 -11.76
C GLU A 126 7.43 3.99 -10.23
N MET A 127 6.34 4.29 -9.55
CA MET A 127 6.29 4.36 -8.10
C MET A 127 6.49 2.98 -7.45
N LEU A 128 5.83 1.93 -7.94
CA LEU A 128 6.03 0.56 -7.45
C LEU A 128 7.46 0.07 -7.73
N MET A 129 8.02 0.40 -8.91
CA MET A 129 9.42 0.09 -9.22
C MET A 129 10.39 0.80 -8.28
N LYS A 130 10.09 2.04 -7.88
CA LYS A 130 10.89 2.78 -6.90
C LYS A 130 10.84 2.11 -5.53
N LEU A 131 9.65 1.76 -5.03
CA LEU A 131 9.50 1.04 -3.76
C LEU A 131 10.24 -0.31 -3.75
N LYS A 132 10.17 -1.04 -4.87
CA LYS A 132 10.94 -2.29 -5.06
C LYS A 132 12.44 -2.05 -4.93
N LYS A 133 12.99 -1.01 -5.57
CA LYS A 133 14.40 -0.63 -5.46
C LYS A 133 14.80 -0.21 -4.04
N GLU A 134 13.88 0.35 -3.28
CA GLU A 134 14.06 0.73 -1.87
C GLU A 134 13.96 -0.49 -0.92
N GLY A 135 13.73 -1.70 -1.44
CA GLY A 135 13.76 -2.96 -0.68
C GLY A 135 12.39 -3.44 -0.16
N THR A 136 11.29 -2.82 -0.57
CA THR A 136 9.96 -3.30 -0.21
C THR A 136 9.65 -4.58 -0.99
N SER A 137 9.34 -5.67 -0.28
CA SER A 137 8.83 -6.90 -0.88
C SER A 137 7.36 -6.75 -1.25
N MET A 138 6.96 -7.26 -2.42
CA MET A 138 5.58 -7.12 -2.90
C MET A 138 5.04 -8.46 -3.40
N ILE A 139 3.79 -8.74 -3.08
CA ILE A 139 3.01 -9.82 -3.68
C ILE A 139 1.73 -9.19 -4.22
N GLY A 140 1.44 -9.40 -5.50
CA GLY A 140 0.26 -8.79 -6.12
C GLY A 140 -0.52 -9.72 -7.02
N ILE A 141 -1.81 -9.42 -7.16
CA ILE A 141 -2.69 -9.97 -8.17
C ILE A 141 -2.88 -8.90 -9.23
N PHE A 142 -2.63 -9.26 -10.48
CA PHE A 142 -2.75 -8.38 -11.63
C PHE A 142 -3.42 -9.11 -12.78
N HIS A 143 -4.25 -8.44 -13.54
CA HIS A 143 -4.81 -8.94 -14.79
C HIS A 143 -4.15 -8.32 -16.03
N ASP A 144 -3.34 -7.30 -15.85
CA ASP A 144 -2.68 -6.54 -16.90
C ASP A 144 -1.24 -7.02 -17.08
N LEU A 145 -1.02 -7.88 -18.08
CA LEU A 145 0.31 -8.46 -18.35
C LEU A 145 1.31 -7.37 -18.81
N GLU A 146 0.87 -6.34 -19.52
CA GLU A 146 1.73 -5.24 -19.96
C GLU A 146 2.20 -4.40 -18.76
N PHE A 147 1.32 -4.20 -17.78
CA PHE A 147 1.68 -3.53 -16.53
C PHE A 147 2.70 -4.33 -15.73
N MET A 148 2.58 -5.65 -15.71
CA MET A 148 3.49 -6.54 -14.96
C MET A 148 4.90 -6.62 -15.55
N ASP A 149 5.04 -6.38 -16.87
CA ASP A 149 6.32 -6.49 -17.56
C ASP A 149 7.38 -5.57 -16.95
N GLY A 150 8.54 -6.11 -16.61
CA GLY A 150 9.63 -5.41 -15.92
C GLY A 150 9.36 -5.06 -14.44
N LEU A 151 8.12 -5.18 -13.94
CA LEU A 151 7.78 -4.95 -12.53
C LEU A 151 7.97 -6.20 -11.69
N CYS A 152 7.48 -7.35 -12.16
CA CYS A 152 7.50 -8.61 -11.44
C CYS A 152 8.80 -9.38 -11.66
N ASP A 153 9.42 -9.91 -10.59
CA ASP A 153 10.59 -10.80 -10.68
C ASP A 153 10.17 -12.24 -10.96
N LYS A 154 8.97 -12.61 -10.47
CA LYS A 154 8.38 -13.95 -10.65
C LYS A 154 6.90 -13.81 -10.87
N VAL A 155 6.37 -14.57 -11.80
CA VAL A 155 4.94 -14.63 -12.10
C VAL A 155 4.47 -16.05 -11.88
N TYR A 156 3.38 -16.22 -11.14
CA TYR A 156 2.71 -17.51 -10.97
C TYR A 156 1.38 -17.49 -11.72
N ASN A 157 1.25 -18.36 -12.70
CA ASN A 157 0.01 -18.50 -13.45
C ASN A 157 -0.91 -19.48 -12.71
N ILE A 158 -2.01 -18.98 -12.15
CA ILE A 158 -2.95 -19.78 -11.38
C ILE A 158 -3.65 -20.83 -12.28
N SER A 159 -3.93 -20.50 -13.55
CA SER A 159 -4.60 -21.41 -14.48
C SER A 159 -3.73 -22.60 -14.87
N GLU A 160 -2.42 -22.39 -14.94
CA GLU A 160 -1.44 -23.40 -15.30
C GLU A 160 -0.83 -24.10 -14.07
N GLY A 161 -1.00 -23.52 -12.90
CA GLY A 161 -0.44 -24.02 -11.64
C GLY A 161 1.09 -23.98 -11.59
N ALA A 162 1.73 -23.09 -12.36
CA ALA A 162 3.17 -23.02 -12.53
C ALA A 162 3.70 -21.58 -12.46
N PHE A 163 5.00 -21.46 -12.17
CA PHE A 163 5.74 -20.21 -12.37
C PHE A 163 6.10 -20.07 -13.86
N ALA A 164 5.88 -18.86 -14.39
CA ALA A 164 6.28 -18.47 -15.72
C ALA A 164 7.69 -17.89 -15.72
#